data_1222e5d1daa42a467ebc4f8aabf99e63
#
_entry.id   1222e5d1daa42a467ebc4f8aabf99e63
#
_cell.length_a   1.000
_cell.length_b   1.000
_cell.length_c   1.000
_cell.angle_alpha   90.00
_cell.angle_beta   90.00
_cell.angle_gamma   90.00
#
_symmetry.space_group_name_H-M   'P 1'
#
loop_
_entity.id
_entity.type
_entity.pdbx_description
1 polymer ?
#
loop_
_entity_poly.entity_id
_entity_poly.type
_entity_poly.pdbx_seq_one_letter_code
_entity_poly.pdbx_strand_id
1 'polypeptide(L)'
;MRLDKWLKISRLVKRRTLAHDAAEAGRVSIGGKPAKPASDVRVGDLLEIDLGGRITRVRVLATPEHASAQGAKELYEVLSQQEKAAPEKA
;
A
#
# COMPACT_ATOMS: atom_id res chain seq x y z
N MET A 1 -8.44 0.98 -10.34
CA MET A 1 -6.99 1.08 -10.63
C MET A 1 -6.29 -0.14 -10.07
N ARG A 2 -5.33 -0.67 -10.78
CA ARG A 2 -4.56 -1.82 -10.29
C ARG A 2 -3.78 -1.44 -9.04
N LEU A 3 -3.72 -2.37 -8.09
CA LEU A 3 -3.02 -2.15 -6.83
C LEU A 3 -1.55 -1.82 -7.03
N ASP A 4 -0.85 -2.58 -7.90
CA ASP A 4 0.57 -2.35 -8.11
C ASP A 4 0.84 -0.97 -8.69
N LYS A 5 -0.03 -0.48 -9.57
CA LYS A 5 0.11 0.86 -10.12
C LYS A 5 -0.15 1.91 -9.04
N TRP A 6 -1.20 1.74 -8.24
CA TRP A 6 -1.54 2.71 -7.20
C TRP A 6 -0.43 2.84 -6.17
N LEU A 7 0.15 1.71 -5.77
CA LEU A 7 1.25 1.72 -4.80
C LEU A 7 2.47 2.49 -5.35
N LYS A 8 2.70 2.41 -6.66
CA LYS A 8 3.80 3.14 -7.28
C LYS A 8 3.50 4.63 -7.36
N ILE A 9 2.32 5.01 -7.86
CA ILE A 9 2.01 6.44 -8.02
C ILE A 9 1.85 7.15 -6.68
N SER A 10 1.41 6.44 -5.64
CA SER A 10 1.33 6.99 -4.29
C SER A 10 2.69 7.11 -3.64
N ARG A 11 3.71 6.54 -4.25
CA ARG A 11 5.09 6.49 -3.76
C ARG A 11 5.24 5.77 -2.43
N LEU A 12 4.25 5.00 -2.04
CA LEU A 12 4.40 4.09 -0.92
C LEU A 12 5.42 3.00 -1.23
N VAL A 13 5.52 2.63 -2.52
CA VAL A 13 6.53 1.69 -3.01
C VAL A 13 7.28 2.38 -4.14
N LYS A 14 8.60 2.28 -4.14
CA LYS A 14 9.44 3.02 -5.08
C LYS A 14 9.26 2.58 -6.52
N ARG A 15 9.05 1.29 -6.76
CA ARG A 15 8.97 0.73 -8.11
C ARG A 15 7.76 -0.15 -8.23
N ARG A 16 7.12 -0.12 -9.41
CA ARG A 16 5.95 -0.95 -9.65
C ARG A 16 6.27 -2.45 -9.56
N THR A 17 7.49 -2.85 -9.95
CA THR A 17 7.90 -4.25 -9.81
C THR A 17 7.94 -4.66 -8.34
N LEU A 18 8.41 -3.78 -7.46
CA LEU A 18 8.42 -4.06 -6.02
C LEU A 18 7.00 -4.15 -5.48
N ALA A 19 6.10 -3.30 -5.98
CA ALA A 19 4.68 -3.34 -5.59
C ALA A 19 4.05 -4.65 -6.04
N HIS A 20 4.34 -5.08 -7.27
CA HIS A 20 3.86 -6.34 -7.79
C HIS A 20 4.33 -7.50 -6.90
N ASP A 21 5.63 -7.52 -6.59
CA ASP A 21 6.21 -8.60 -5.80
C ASP A 21 5.64 -8.64 -4.39
N ALA A 22 5.43 -7.47 -3.78
CA ALA A 22 4.85 -7.40 -2.43
C ALA A 22 3.44 -7.97 -2.42
N ALA A 23 2.64 -7.62 -3.42
CA ALA A 23 1.27 -8.15 -3.51
C ALA A 23 1.27 -9.64 -3.79
N GLU A 24 2.15 -10.11 -4.68
CA GLU A 24 2.27 -11.54 -4.96
C GLU A 24 2.69 -12.31 -3.71
N ALA A 25 3.52 -11.71 -2.86
CA ALA A 25 3.98 -12.36 -1.63
C ALA A 25 2.95 -12.31 -0.50
N GLY A 26 1.77 -11.73 -0.75
CA GLY A 26 0.73 -11.64 0.27
C GLY A 26 0.96 -10.55 1.30
N ARG A 27 1.80 -9.57 0.99
CA ARG A 27 2.16 -8.51 1.94
C ARG A 27 1.24 -7.31 1.88
N VAL A 28 0.26 -7.31 0.98
CA VAL A 28 -0.68 -6.21 0.83
C VAL A 28 -2.08 -6.75 0.96
N SER A 29 -2.90 -6.09 1.79
CA SER A 29 -4.29 -6.46 1.98
C SER A 29 -5.19 -5.28 1.67
N ILE A 30 -6.37 -5.57 1.15
CA ILE A 30 -7.42 -4.56 0.94
C ILE A 30 -8.62 -5.00 1.75
N GLY A 31 -9.04 -4.14 2.68
CA GLY A 31 -10.19 -4.47 3.51
C GLY A 31 -9.98 -5.72 4.36
N GLY A 32 -8.74 -5.99 4.74
CA GLY A 32 -8.42 -7.15 5.57
C GLY A 32 -8.19 -8.43 4.80
N LYS A 33 -8.30 -8.42 3.48
CA LYS A 33 -8.10 -9.60 2.65
C LYS A 33 -6.85 -9.46 1.81
N PRO A 34 -6.04 -10.53 1.67
CA PRO A 34 -4.86 -10.46 0.82
C PRO A 34 -5.24 -10.04 -0.59
N ALA A 35 -4.47 -9.14 -1.16
CA ALA A 35 -4.72 -8.60 -2.48
C ALA A 35 -3.67 -9.10 -3.46
N LYS A 36 -4.02 -9.08 -4.73
CA LYS A 36 -3.13 -9.43 -5.84
C LYS A 36 -2.67 -8.16 -6.55
N PRO A 37 -1.59 -8.22 -7.34
CA PRO A 37 -1.13 -7.02 -8.04
C PRO A 37 -2.20 -6.37 -8.91
N ALA A 38 -3.07 -7.15 -9.50
CA ALA A 38 -4.12 -6.64 -10.38
C ALA A 38 -5.42 -6.32 -9.65
N SER A 39 -5.46 -6.48 -8.32
CA SER A 39 -6.65 -6.15 -7.55
C SER A 39 -7.02 -4.69 -7.75
N ASP A 40 -8.31 -4.42 -7.78
CA ASP A 40 -8.82 -3.08 -8.01
C ASP A 40 -8.79 -2.26 -6.71
N VAL A 41 -8.19 -1.07 -6.80
CA VAL A 41 -8.14 -0.12 -5.68
C VAL A 41 -9.11 1.00 -5.96
N ARG A 42 -9.94 1.31 -4.96
CA ARG A 42 -10.96 2.36 -5.07
C ARG A 42 -10.84 3.32 -3.90
N VAL A 43 -11.34 4.53 -4.13
CA VAL A 43 -11.40 5.53 -3.07
C VAL A 43 -12.17 4.97 -1.89
N GLY A 44 -11.63 5.15 -0.70
CA GLY A 44 -12.22 4.63 0.53
C GLY A 44 -11.69 3.29 0.97
N ASP A 45 -10.95 2.59 0.11
CA ASP A 45 -10.37 1.30 0.49
C ASP A 45 -9.34 1.47 1.59
N LEU A 46 -9.28 0.48 2.47
CA LEU A 46 -8.28 0.43 3.53
C LEU A 46 -7.23 -0.58 3.12
N LEU A 47 -6.00 -0.11 2.98
CA LEU A 47 -4.88 -0.96 2.59
C LEU A 47 -3.96 -1.18 3.79
N GLU A 48 -3.45 -2.40 3.89
CA GLU A 48 -2.42 -2.73 4.86
C GLU A 48 -1.23 -3.24 4.08
N ILE A 49 -0.08 -2.60 4.25
CA ILE A 49 1.11 -2.86 3.45
C ILE A 49 2.25 -3.21 4.39
N ASP A 50 2.80 -4.41 4.22
CA ASP A 50 3.96 -4.87 4.98
C ASP A 50 5.20 -4.66 4.13
N LEU A 51 5.99 -3.66 4.46
CA LEU A 51 7.19 -3.32 3.73
C LEU A 51 8.41 -3.51 4.63
N GLY A 52 8.92 -4.73 4.64
CA GLY A 52 10.17 -4.99 5.33
C GLY A 52 10.09 -4.90 6.85
N GLY A 53 9.03 -5.41 7.45
CA GLY A 53 8.89 -5.46 8.89
C GLY A 53 8.09 -4.33 9.48
N ARG A 54 7.63 -3.40 8.65
CA ARG A 54 6.74 -2.35 9.10
C ARG A 54 5.41 -2.48 8.37
N ILE A 55 4.33 -2.46 9.12
CA ILE A 55 2.99 -2.51 8.56
C ILE A 55 2.42 -1.11 8.57
N THR A 56 2.08 -0.61 7.39
CA THR A 56 1.47 0.70 7.21
C THR A 56 0.03 0.51 6.78
N ARG A 57 -0.89 1.15 7.48
CA ARG A 57 -2.31 1.14 7.11
C ARG A 57 -2.69 2.50 6.59
N VAL A 58 -3.30 2.51 5.41
CA VAL A 58 -3.69 3.76 4.76
C VAL A 58 -5.11 3.64 4.23
N ARG A 59 -5.77 4.80 4.12
CA ARG A 59 -7.04 4.90 3.40
C ARG A 59 -6.78 5.53 2.06
N VAL A 60 -7.35 4.96 1.01
CA VAL A 60 -7.22 5.49 -0.35
C VAL A 60 -8.10 6.72 -0.48
N LEU A 61 -7.50 7.85 -0.84
CA LEU A 61 -8.24 9.10 -1.03
C LEU A 61 -8.48 9.42 -2.49
N ALA A 62 -7.62 8.98 -3.39
CA ALA A 62 -7.75 9.25 -4.81
C ALA A 62 -7.04 8.19 -5.62
N THR A 63 -7.52 7.96 -6.85
CA THR A 63 -6.92 6.99 -7.77
C THR A 63 -6.73 7.63 -9.14
N PRO A 64 -5.90 8.70 -9.25
CA PRO A 64 -5.66 9.34 -10.54
C PRO A 64 -4.72 8.50 -11.41
N GLU A 65 -4.70 8.77 -12.71
CA GLU A 65 -3.80 8.08 -13.62
C GLU A 65 -2.34 8.40 -13.35
N HIS A 66 -2.07 9.63 -12.90
CA HIS A 66 -0.71 10.09 -12.63
C HIS A 66 -0.71 10.97 -11.40
N ALA A 67 0.43 11.01 -10.72
CA ALA A 67 0.61 11.90 -9.58
C ALA A 67 2.04 12.39 -9.54
N SER A 68 2.21 13.67 -9.25
CA SER A 68 3.54 14.24 -8.98
C SER A 68 4.04 13.76 -7.61
N ALA A 69 5.31 14.02 -7.32
CA ALA A 69 5.85 13.67 -6.02
C ALA A 69 5.09 14.35 -4.88
N GLN A 70 4.67 15.59 -5.09
CA GLN A 70 3.88 16.30 -4.08
C GLN A 70 2.46 15.76 -4.01
N GLY A 71 1.85 15.52 -5.16
CA GLY A 71 0.49 15.02 -5.21
C GLY A 71 0.35 13.60 -4.69
N ALA A 72 1.44 12.83 -4.70
CA ALA A 72 1.40 11.45 -4.23
C ALA A 72 0.92 11.37 -2.78
N LYS A 73 1.29 12.33 -1.95
CA LYS A 73 0.89 12.33 -0.54
C LYS A 73 -0.60 12.59 -0.34
N GLU A 74 -1.27 13.11 -1.36
CA GLU A 74 -2.70 13.40 -1.30
C GLU A 74 -3.53 12.21 -1.75
N LEU A 75 -2.91 11.12 -2.17
CA LEU A 75 -3.62 9.93 -2.62
C LEU A 75 -4.05 9.05 -1.47
N TYR A 76 -3.50 9.26 -0.28
CA TYR A 76 -3.80 8.39 0.85
C TYR A 76 -3.68 9.15 2.16
N GLU A 77 -4.31 8.58 3.17
CA GLU A 77 -4.22 9.04 4.55
C GLU A 77 -3.61 7.92 5.36
N VAL A 78 -2.53 8.20 6.08
CA VAL A 78 -1.90 7.20 6.94
C VAL A 78 -2.73 7.06 8.21
N LEU A 79 -3.23 5.86 8.45
CA LEU A 79 -4.04 5.57 9.63
C LEU A 79 -3.19 5.05 10.77
N SER A 80 -2.17 4.25 10.47
CA SER A 80 -1.24 3.76 11.47
C SER A 80 0.00 3.22 10.81
N GLN A 81 1.10 3.21 11.55
CA GLN A 81 2.33 2.53 11.14
C GLN A 81 2.83 1.79 12.36
N GLN A 82 3.01 0.49 12.21
CA GLN A 82 3.48 -0.35 13.29
C GLN A 82 4.62 -1.20 12.79
N GLU A 83 5.68 -1.29 13.59
CA GLU A 83 6.68 -2.29 13.30
C GLU A 83 6.09 -3.65 13.57
N LYS A 84 6.41 -4.60 12.70
CA LYS A 84 6.04 -5.98 12.94
C LYS A 84 6.60 -6.35 14.29
N ALA A 85 5.77 -6.85 15.18
CA ALA A 85 6.16 -7.12 16.54
C ALA A 85 7.40 -7.98 16.57
N ALA A 86 8.47 -7.42 17.13
CA ALA A 86 9.62 -8.21 17.50
C ALA A 86 9.16 -9.10 18.65
N PRO A 87 9.45 -10.31 18.60
CA PRO A 87 9.11 -11.18 19.71
C PRO A 87 9.77 -10.66 20.95
N GLU A 88 9.91 -10.07 21.17
CA GLU A 88 10.39 -9.67 21.97
C GLU A 88 11.05 -9.52 22.58
N LYS A 89 11.21 -9.23 22.64
CA LYS A 89 11.72 -8.95 23.05
C LYS A 89 11.80 -9.02 24.01
N ALA A 90 11.84 -9.45 24.22
CA ALA A 90 11.70 -9.59 25.16
C ALA A 90 11.84 -9.35 25.76
#